data_3837ff2b5897ab201035830678a60c80
#
_entry.id   3837ff2b5897ab201035830678a60c80
#
_cell.length_a   1.000
_cell.length_b   1.000
_cell.length_c   1.000
_cell.angle_alpha   90.00
_cell.angle_beta   90.00
_cell.angle_gamma   90.00
#
_symmetry.space_group_name_H-M   'P 1'
#
loop_
_entity.id
_entity.type
_entity.pdbx_description
1 polymer ?
#
loop_
_entity_poly.entity_id
_entity_poly.type
_entity_poly.pdbx_seq_one_letter_code
_entity_poly.pdbx_strand_id
1 'polypeptide(L)'
;MEWFWYFLFYSFLGFLLEVGYAWWTGGDLDRKCLLLLPLCPVYGAGACLILLLPGWVDARPPLLFLLGGGAASLAEYLAAWYHEKVLGVSFWSYEGRPGNLRGRVCPLYSAAWGLLALGLVYAVHPALAPLLAAIPAPVGWTFLCAVALDGLLSALLLRRAGDPAALRRR
;
A
#
# COMPACT_ATOMS: atom_id res chain seq x y z
N MET A 1 16.99 2.72 8.71
CA MET A 1 16.42 3.69 7.75
C MET A 1 15.96 3.04 6.45
N GLU A 2 16.57 1.95 6.06
CA GLU A 2 16.30 1.21 4.82
C GLU A 2 14.83 0.78 4.66
N TRP A 3 14.24 0.10 5.66
CA TRP A 3 12.82 -0.29 5.67
C TRP A 3 11.86 0.88 5.52
N PHE A 4 12.23 2.07 6.03
CA PHE A 4 11.44 3.28 5.80
C PHE A 4 11.43 3.67 4.33
N TRP A 5 12.60 3.58 3.65
CA TRP A 5 12.69 3.86 2.22
C TRP A 5 11.92 2.83 1.38
N TYR A 6 11.96 1.55 1.74
CA TYR A 6 11.14 0.54 1.08
C TYR A 6 9.66 0.86 1.23
N PHE A 7 9.20 1.11 2.45
CA PHE A 7 7.81 1.52 2.69
C PHE A 7 7.43 2.75 1.87
N LEU A 8 8.22 3.81 1.89
CA LEU A 8 7.92 5.06 1.21
C LEU A 8 7.86 4.87 -0.32
N PHE A 9 8.87 4.22 -0.88
CA PHE A 9 8.99 4.04 -2.33
C PHE A 9 7.90 3.12 -2.87
N TYR A 10 7.62 2.02 -2.19
CA TYR A 10 6.53 1.12 -2.60
C TYR A 10 5.15 1.72 -2.37
N SER A 11 4.98 2.61 -1.39
CA SER A 11 3.76 3.42 -1.27
C SER A 11 3.57 4.37 -2.44
N PHE A 12 4.66 4.96 -2.95
CA PHE A 12 4.63 5.82 -4.13
C PHE A 12 4.35 5.01 -5.41
N LEU A 13 5.02 3.88 -5.61
CA LEU A 13 4.72 2.99 -6.74
C LEU A 13 3.27 2.49 -6.70
N GLY A 14 2.76 2.17 -5.53
CA GLY A 14 1.35 1.80 -5.34
C GLY A 14 0.40 2.92 -5.74
N PHE A 15 0.72 4.16 -5.39
CA PHE A 15 -0.05 5.33 -5.86
C PHE A 15 -0.05 5.42 -7.40
N LEU A 16 1.10 5.24 -8.05
CA LEU A 16 1.19 5.24 -9.51
C LEU A 16 0.38 4.09 -10.15
N LEU A 17 0.40 2.90 -9.55
CA LEU A 17 -0.42 1.77 -9.98
C LEU A 17 -1.92 2.09 -9.90
N GLU A 18 -2.36 2.71 -8.82
CA GLU A 18 -3.75 3.11 -8.63
C GLU A 18 -4.20 4.15 -9.66
N VAL A 19 -3.38 5.17 -9.92
CA VAL A 19 -3.65 6.18 -10.96
C VAL A 19 -3.68 5.53 -12.33
N GLY A 20 -2.72 4.67 -12.65
CA GLY A 20 -2.68 3.93 -13.92
C GLY A 20 -3.89 3.02 -14.11
N TYR A 21 -4.31 2.31 -13.06
CA TYR A 21 -5.52 1.48 -13.10
C TYR A 21 -6.79 2.33 -13.31
N ALA A 22 -6.92 3.45 -12.61
CA ALA A 22 -8.03 4.37 -12.78
C ALA A 22 -8.09 4.94 -14.21
N TRP A 23 -6.95 5.32 -14.76
CA TRP A 23 -6.85 5.79 -16.14
C TRP A 23 -7.30 4.72 -17.14
N TRP A 24 -6.83 3.47 -16.96
CA TRP A 24 -7.18 2.36 -17.86
C TRP A 24 -8.66 1.98 -17.79
N THR A 25 -9.27 2.03 -16.61
CA THR A 25 -10.67 1.65 -16.40
C THR A 25 -11.65 2.80 -16.59
N GLY A 26 -11.18 4.00 -16.94
CA GLY A 26 -12.02 5.20 -17.05
C GLY A 26 -12.57 5.68 -15.71
N GLY A 27 -11.91 5.33 -14.61
CA GLY A 27 -12.26 5.71 -13.25
C GLY A 27 -11.79 7.13 -12.89
N ASP A 28 -12.07 7.52 -11.66
CA ASP A 28 -11.65 8.81 -11.10
C ASP A 28 -10.14 8.83 -10.85
N LEU A 29 -9.42 9.72 -11.54
CA LEU A 29 -7.97 9.89 -11.40
C LEU A 29 -7.57 10.58 -10.08
N ASP A 30 -8.52 11.24 -9.43
CA ASP A 30 -8.31 11.80 -8.08
C ASP A 30 -8.38 10.68 -7.03
N ARG A 31 -7.28 9.94 -6.92
CA ARG A 31 -7.19 8.75 -6.06
C ARG A 31 -7.24 9.11 -4.59
N LYS A 32 -8.13 8.42 -3.89
CA LYS A 32 -8.32 8.54 -2.45
C LYS A 32 -7.39 7.57 -1.75
N CYS A 33 -6.20 8.05 -1.38
CA CYS A 33 -5.30 7.33 -0.46
C CYS A 33 -5.37 7.99 0.92
N LEU A 34 -4.85 7.31 1.94
CA LEU A 34 -4.85 7.81 3.32
C LEU A 34 -4.12 9.16 3.48
N LEU A 35 -3.13 9.43 2.65
CA LEU A 35 -2.24 10.59 2.77
C LEU A 35 -2.60 11.68 1.74
N LEU A 36 -2.30 12.94 2.08
CA LEU A 36 -2.32 14.06 1.14
C LEU A 36 -1.18 13.97 0.13
N LEU A 37 -0.03 13.44 0.55
CA LEU A 37 1.08 13.08 -0.34
C LEU A 37 0.66 11.96 -1.31
N PRO A 38 1.29 11.89 -2.51
CA PRO A 38 1.00 10.85 -3.50
C PRO A 38 1.56 9.48 -3.08
N LEU A 39 1.06 8.99 -1.97
CA LEU A 39 1.50 7.74 -1.35
C LEU A 39 0.27 6.89 -1.00
N CYS A 40 0.31 5.60 -1.31
CA CYS A 40 -0.66 4.61 -0.87
C CYS A 40 -0.02 3.66 0.16
N PRO A 41 -0.12 3.94 1.48
CA PRO A 41 0.59 3.20 2.53
C PRO A 41 0.31 1.70 2.56
N VAL A 42 -0.85 1.27 2.09
CA VAL A 42 -1.20 -0.17 2.01
C VAL A 42 -0.23 -0.95 1.12
N TYR A 43 0.23 -0.34 0.00
CA TYR A 43 1.22 -0.96 -0.89
C TYR A 43 2.59 -1.03 -0.24
N GLY A 44 3.01 0.04 0.44
CA GLY A 44 4.27 0.04 1.20
C GLY A 44 4.28 -1.00 2.33
N ALA A 45 3.18 -1.09 3.09
CA ALA A 45 3.04 -2.08 4.14
C ALA A 45 3.01 -3.51 3.57
N GLY A 46 2.24 -3.74 2.49
CA GLY A 46 2.21 -5.02 1.78
C GLY A 46 3.58 -5.44 1.28
N ALA A 47 4.31 -4.53 0.62
CA ALA A 47 5.66 -4.79 0.13
C ALA A 47 6.62 -5.14 1.27
N CYS A 48 6.61 -4.39 2.38
CA CYS A 48 7.44 -4.70 3.55
C CYS A 48 7.11 -6.09 4.12
N LEU A 49 5.84 -6.46 4.22
CA LEU A 49 5.46 -7.80 4.71
C LEU A 49 5.90 -8.91 3.76
N ILE A 50 5.83 -8.69 2.43
CA ILE A 50 6.33 -9.65 1.45
C ILE A 50 7.84 -9.82 1.61
N LEU A 51 8.60 -8.73 1.73
CA LEU A 51 10.06 -8.76 1.88
C LEU A 51 10.55 -9.32 3.23
N LEU A 52 9.66 -9.46 4.21
CA LEU A 52 9.93 -10.15 5.48
C LEU A 52 9.74 -11.67 5.39
N LEU A 53 9.22 -12.18 4.26
CA LEU A 53 9.10 -13.63 4.08
C LEU A 53 10.50 -14.28 4.05
N PRO A 54 10.63 -15.52 4.55
CA PRO A 54 11.91 -16.20 4.52
C PRO A 54 12.40 -16.45 3.09
N GLY A 55 13.71 -16.31 2.82
CA GLY A 55 14.28 -16.45 1.48
C GLY A 55 14.05 -17.80 0.79
N TRP A 56 13.72 -18.87 1.54
CA TRP A 56 13.32 -20.13 0.93
C TRP A 56 11.94 -20.06 0.23
N VAL A 57 11.11 -19.06 0.58
CA VAL A 57 9.85 -18.76 -0.13
C VAL A 57 10.15 -18.13 -1.48
N ASP A 58 11.13 -17.23 -1.54
CA ASP A 58 11.51 -16.51 -2.76
C ASP A 58 12.00 -17.48 -3.85
N ALA A 59 12.65 -18.57 -3.45
CA ALA A 59 13.12 -19.60 -4.39
C ALA A 59 11.98 -20.42 -5.04
N ARG A 60 10.73 -20.22 -4.61
CA ARG A 60 9.56 -21.03 -5.03
C ARG A 60 8.42 -20.13 -5.50
N PRO A 61 8.35 -19.75 -6.80
CA PRO A 61 7.36 -18.80 -7.31
C PRO A 61 5.90 -19.09 -6.91
N PRO A 62 5.39 -20.33 -6.95
CA PRO A 62 4.02 -20.59 -6.51
C PRO A 62 3.79 -20.32 -5.03
N LEU A 63 4.80 -20.59 -4.21
CA LEU A 63 4.73 -20.34 -2.77
C LEU A 63 4.82 -18.84 -2.46
N LEU A 64 5.70 -18.11 -3.15
CA LEU A 64 5.78 -16.66 -3.06
C LEU A 64 4.47 -16.00 -3.50
N PHE A 65 3.86 -16.48 -4.57
CA PHE A 65 2.54 -16.01 -5.00
C PHE A 65 1.48 -16.18 -3.89
N LEU A 66 1.41 -17.34 -3.26
CA LEU A 66 0.42 -17.62 -2.21
C LEU A 66 0.71 -16.87 -0.91
N LEU A 67 1.93 -16.96 -0.39
CA LEU A 67 2.30 -16.34 0.88
C LEU A 67 2.46 -14.83 0.75
N GLY A 68 3.02 -14.36 -0.35
CA GLY A 68 3.12 -12.93 -0.66
C GLY A 68 1.76 -12.28 -0.86
N GLY A 69 0.87 -12.94 -1.60
CA GLY A 69 -0.52 -12.52 -1.76
C GLY A 69 -1.26 -12.48 -0.42
N GLY A 70 -1.05 -13.49 0.44
CA GLY A 70 -1.60 -13.54 1.80
C GLY A 70 -1.06 -12.43 2.69
N ALA A 71 0.25 -12.18 2.67
CA ALA A 71 0.90 -11.13 3.45
C ALA A 71 0.38 -9.72 3.06
N ALA A 72 0.28 -9.45 1.76
CA ALA A 72 -0.26 -8.18 1.28
C ALA A 72 -1.76 -8.05 1.57
N SER A 73 -2.55 -9.12 1.43
CA SER A 73 -3.97 -9.13 1.81
C SER A 73 -4.16 -8.89 3.30
N LEU A 74 -3.24 -9.36 4.15
CA LEU A 74 -3.25 -9.03 5.58
C LEU A 74 -3.04 -7.53 5.79
N ALA A 75 -2.06 -6.91 5.11
CA ALA A 75 -1.85 -5.47 5.17
C ALA A 75 -3.11 -4.71 4.72
N GLU A 76 -3.73 -5.14 3.62
CA GLU A 76 -4.96 -4.55 3.08
C GLU A 76 -6.12 -4.66 4.07
N TYR A 77 -6.31 -5.82 4.68
CA TYR A 77 -7.35 -6.04 5.68
C TYR A 77 -7.17 -5.15 6.92
N LEU A 78 -5.92 -5.07 7.43
CA LEU A 78 -5.60 -4.24 8.60
C LEU A 78 -5.75 -2.75 8.29
N ALA A 79 -5.35 -2.31 7.10
CA ALA A 79 -5.56 -0.94 6.65
C ALA A 79 -7.05 -0.59 6.56
N ALA A 80 -7.87 -1.43 5.93
CA ALA A 80 -9.32 -1.23 5.87
C ALA A 80 -9.95 -1.20 7.27
N TRP A 81 -9.55 -2.13 8.14
CA TRP A 81 -10.01 -2.14 9.52
C TRP A 81 -9.66 -0.84 10.27
N TYR A 82 -8.43 -0.36 10.12
CA TYR A 82 -7.98 0.90 10.71
C TYR A 82 -8.79 2.09 10.19
N HIS A 83 -8.99 2.18 8.88
CA HIS A 83 -9.77 3.25 8.27
C HIS A 83 -11.22 3.27 8.79
N GLU A 84 -11.86 2.11 8.86
CA GLU A 84 -13.24 2.00 9.32
C GLU A 84 -13.39 2.26 10.84
N LYS A 85 -12.50 1.66 11.65
CA LYS A 85 -12.69 1.66 13.13
C LYS A 85 -12.03 2.85 13.81
N VAL A 86 -10.96 3.39 13.25
CA VAL A 86 -10.21 4.49 13.87
C VAL A 86 -10.51 5.83 13.20
N LEU A 87 -10.61 5.85 11.86
CA LEU A 87 -10.85 7.08 11.12
C LEU A 87 -12.31 7.31 10.76
N GLY A 88 -13.16 6.27 10.83
CA GLY A 88 -14.59 6.35 10.51
C GLY A 88 -14.89 6.48 9.02
N VAL A 89 -13.93 6.10 8.14
CA VAL A 89 -14.06 6.20 6.68
C VAL A 89 -13.73 4.88 6.01
N SER A 90 -14.19 4.68 4.77
CA SER A 90 -13.80 3.54 3.93
C SER A 90 -13.30 4.05 2.59
N PHE A 91 -12.11 3.58 2.16
CA PHE A 91 -11.53 3.93 0.87
C PHE A 91 -11.92 2.96 -0.24
N TRP A 92 -12.28 1.70 0.12
CA TRP A 92 -12.75 0.67 -0.80
C TRP A 92 -13.70 -0.28 -0.08
N SER A 93 -14.51 -1.00 -0.86
CA SER A 93 -15.33 -2.10 -0.36
C SER A 93 -15.42 -3.19 -1.41
N TYR A 94 -15.23 -4.42 -0.97
CA TYR A 94 -15.43 -5.63 -1.78
C TYR A 94 -16.75 -6.34 -1.44
N GLU A 95 -17.69 -5.67 -0.80
CA GLU A 95 -19.03 -6.20 -0.55
C GLU A 95 -19.66 -6.65 -1.87
N GLY A 96 -20.35 -7.80 -1.84
CA GLY A 96 -20.90 -8.43 -3.05
C GLY A 96 -19.93 -9.22 -3.91
N ARG A 97 -18.60 -9.14 -3.69
CA ARG A 97 -17.64 -9.99 -4.38
C ARG A 97 -17.58 -11.39 -3.76
N PRO A 98 -17.51 -12.47 -4.59
CA PRO A 98 -17.41 -13.83 -4.07
C PRO A 98 -16.21 -14.02 -3.14
N GLY A 99 -16.41 -14.66 -2.00
CA GLY A 99 -15.35 -14.97 -1.05
C GLY A 99 -14.75 -13.77 -0.32
N ASN A 100 -15.39 -12.58 -0.37
CA ASN A 100 -14.89 -11.44 0.38
C ASN A 100 -14.95 -11.69 1.90
N LEU A 101 -13.97 -11.17 2.61
CA LEU A 101 -13.90 -11.20 4.06
C LEU A 101 -14.28 -9.82 4.61
N ARG A 102 -15.53 -9.68 5.07
CA ARG A 102 -16.08 -8.45 5.63
C ARG A 102 -15.96 -7.21 4.71
N GLY A 103 -16.02 -7.42 3.40
CA GLY A 103 -15.86 -6.36 2.41
C GLY A 103 -14.44 -5.77 2.29
N ARG A 104 -13.46 -6.24 3.08
CA ARG A 104 -12.12 -5.62 3.17
C ARG A 104 -11.11 -6.21 2.21
N VAL A 105 -11.17 -7.52 1.98
CA VAL A 105 -10.33 -8.28 1.03
C VAL A 105 -11.18 -9.30 0.29
N CYS A 106 -10.74 -9.73 -0.90
CA CYS A 106 -11.37 -10.82 -1.63
C CYS A 106 -10.35 -11.61 -2.46
N PRO A 107 -10.63 -12.89 -2.81
CA PRO A 107 -9.68 -13.77 -3.48
C PRO A 107 -9.12 -13.22 -4.80
N LEU A 108 -9.92 -12.50 -5.57
CA LEU A 108 -9.50 -11.91 -6.83
C LEU A 108 -8.35 -10.91 -6.63
N TYR A 109 -8.49 -9.99 -5.67
CA TYR A 109 -7.45 -9.00 -5.38
C TYR A 109 -6.30 -9.60 -4.57
N SER A 110 -6.55 -10.65 -3.76
CA SER A 110 -5.45 -11.42 -3.14
C SER A 110 -4.58 -12.11 -4.20
N ALA A 111 -5.16 -12.61 -5.30
CA ALA A 111 -4.40 -13.14 -6.42
C ALA A 111 -3.61 -12.03 -7.15
N ALA A 112 -4.19 -10.84 -7.33
CA ALA A 112 -3.46 -9.68 -7.87
C ALA A 112 -2.27 -9.30 -6.97
N TRP A 113 -2.43 -9.30 -5.65
CA TRP A 113 -1.34 -9.12 -4.69
C TRP A 113 -0.26 -10.20 -4.84
N GLY A 114 -0.63 -11.46 -5.10
CA GLY A 114 0.32 -12.54 -5.39
C GLY A 114 1.16 -12.28 -6.65
N LEU A 115 0.55 -11.76 -7.72
CA LEU A 115 1.28 -11.34 -8.93
C LEU A 115 2.21 -10.16 -8.65
N LEU A 116 1.76 -9.18 -7.88
CA LEU A 116 2.59 -8.04 -7.46
C LEU A 116 3.76 -8.51 -6.58
N ALA A 117 3.58 -9.52 -5.73
CA ALA A 117 4.65 -10.10 -4.93
C ALA A 117 5.76 -10.72 -5.80
N LEU A 118 5.40 -11.44 -6.88
CA LEU A 118 6.37 -11.97 -7.83
C LEU A 118 7.14 -10.82 -8.52
N GLY A 119 6.44 -9.81 -9.03
CA GLY A 119 7.05 -8.63 -9.65
C GLY A 119 7.95 -7.87 -8.68
N LEU A 120 7.52 -7.71 -7.43
CA LEU A 120 8.29 -7.05 -6.38
C LEU A 120 9.62 -7.78 -6.14
N VAL A 121 9.57 -9.07 -5.82
CA VAL A 121 10.75 -9.83 -5.38
C VAL A 121 11.72 -10.09 -6.54
N TYR A 122 11.23 -10.39 -7.73
CA TYR A 122 12.11 -10.78 -8.85
C TYR A 122 12.57 -9.62 -9.73
N ALA A 123 11.87 -8.50 -9.74
CA ALA A 123 12.20 -7.40 -10.65
C ALA A 123 12.42 -6.07 -9.92
N VAL A 124 11.41 -5.61 -9.18
CA VAL A 124 11.39 -4.25 -8.66
C VAL A 124 12.39 -4.07 -7.50
N HIS A 125 12.34 -4.97 -6.51
CA HIS A 125 13.19 -4.86 -5.33
C HIS A 125 14.68 -5.02 -5.64
N PRO A 126 15.15 -5.99 -6.45
CA PRO A 126 16.54 -6.09 -6.81
C PRO A 126 17.09 -4.86 -7.55
N ALA A 127 16.25 -4.19 -8.34
CA ALA A 127 16.63 -2.98 -9.05
C ALA A 127 16.70 -1.74 -8.15
N LEU A 128 15.78 -1.64 -7.18
CA LEU A 128 15.63 -0.44 -6.35
C LEU A 128 16.43 -0.50 -5.04
N ALA A 129 16.58 -1.66 -4.42
CA ALA A 129 17.22 -1.78 -3.11
C ALA A 129 18.61 -1.16 -3.04
N PRO A 130 19.53 -1.37 -4.02
CA PRO A 130 20.85 -0.72 -3.99
C PRO A 130 20.77 0.81 -4.05
N LEU A 131 19.81 1.36 -4.80
CA LEU A 131 19.62 2.80 -4.94
C LEU A 131 19.10 3.41 -3.65
N LEU A 132 18.15 2.73 -3.00
CA LEU A 132 17.56 3.19 -1.76
C LEU A 132 18.53 3.09 -0.57
N ALA A 133 19.39 2.07 -0.56
CA ALA A 133 20.45 1.91 0.44
C ALA A 133 21.50 3.02 0.37
N ALA A 134 21.71 3.64 -0.79
CA ALA A 134 22.65 4.74 -0.99
C ALA A 134 22.13 6.10 -0.44
N ILE A 135 20.87 6.20 -0.03
CA ILE A 135 20.30 7.47 0.44
C ILE A 135 20.82 7.79 1.85
N PRO A 136 21.42 8.99 2.06
CA PRO A 136 21.94 9.38 3.37
C PRO A 136 20.86 9.41 4.46
N ALA A 137 21.19 8.95 5.66
CA ALA A 137 20.26 8.90 6.79
C ALA A 137 19.59 10.25 7.13
N PRO A 138 20.28 11.42 7.10
CA PRO A 138 19.64 12.71 7.36
C PRO A 138 18.45 13.02 6.43
N VAL A 139 18.56 12.63 5.15
CA VAL A 139 17.47 12.79 4.19
C VAL A 139 16.26 11.95 4.63
N GLY A 140 16.52 10.71 5.08
CA GLY A 140 15.46 9.82 5.58
C GLY A 140 14.71 10.40 6.79
N TRP A 141 15.39 11.02 7.72
CA TRP A 141 14.75 11.66 8.86
C TRP A 141 13.83 12.82 8.45
N THR A 142 14.26 13.64 7.49
CA THR A 142 13.44 14.73 6.95
C THR A 142 12.14 14.19 6.32
N PHE A 143 12.25 13.16 5.48
CA PHE A 143 11.07 12.53 4.87
C PHE A 143 10.17 11.85 5.90
N LEU A 144 10.74 11.20 6.91
CA LEU A 144 9.97 10.57 7.98
C LEU A 144 9.12 11.62 8.73
N CYS A 145 9.70 12.76 9.09
CA CYS A 145 8.96 13.85 9.71
C CYS A 145 7.83 14.38 8.80
N ALA A 146 8.11 14.54 7.50
CA ALA A 146 7.11 15.01 6.54
C ALA A 146 5.94 14.03 6.41
N VAL A 147 6.22 12.72 6.28
CA VAL A 147 5.20 11.68 6.17
C VAL A 147 4.40 11.52 7.48
N ALA A 148 5.08 11.63 8.63
CA ALA A 148 4.40 11.57 9.93
C ALA A 148 3.45 12.76 10.11
N LEU A 149 3.88 13.97 9.74
CA LEU A 149 3.04 15.17 9.77
C LEU A 149 1.85 15.04 8.82
N ASP A 150 2.09 14.60 7.58
CA ASP A 150 1.02 14.36 6.60
C ASP A 150 0.02 13.31 7.11
N GLY A 151 0.50 12.21 7.68
CA GLY A 151 -0.35 11.17 8.27
C GLY A 151 -1.23 11.70 9.41
N LEU A 152 -0.66 12.53 10.29
CA LEU A 152 -1.41 13.18 11.37
C LEU A 152 -2.49 14.14 10.82
N LEU A 153 -2.13 15.00 9.88
CA LEU A 153 -3.05 15.95 9.26
C LEU A 153 -4.17 15.23 8.52
N SER A 154 -3.83 14.22 7.72
CA SER A 154 -4.80 13.39 6.99
C SER A 154 -5.77 12.69 7.94
N ALA A 155 -5.27 12.08 9.01
CA ALA A 155 -6.11 11.42 10.01
C ALA A 155 -7.07 12.40 10.71
N LEU A 156 -6.59 13.58 11.07
CA LEU A 156 -7.41 14.64 11.67
C LEU A 156 -8.51 15.14 10.71
N LEU A 157 -8.16 15.35 9.45
CA LEU A 157 -9.11 15.78 8.41
C LEU A 157 -10.18 14.72 8.19
N LEU A 158 -9.79 13.45 8.03
CA LEU A 158 -10.73 12.34 7.82
C LEU A 158 -11.68 12.15 9.00
N ARG A 159 -11.15 12.17 10.22
CA ARG A 159 -11.99 12.05 11.43
C ARG A 159 -12.99 13.19 11.58
N ARG A 160 -12.64 14.40 11.14
CA ARG A 160 -13.55 15.55 11.20
C ARG A 160 -14.59 15.52 10.10
N ALA A 161 -14.19 15.13 8.89
CA ALA A 161 -15.07 15.16 7.72
C ALA A 161 -15.96 13.91 7.59
N GLY A 162 -15.49 12.74 8.09
CA GLY A 162 -16.19 11.47 7.90
C GLY A 162 -16.25 10.99 6.44
N ASP A 163 -15.51 11.62 5.54
CA ASP A 163 -15.51 11.34 4.09
C ASP A 163 -14.09 11.34 3.53
N PRO A 164 -13.67 10.27 2.80
CA PRO A 164 -12.41 10.24 2.07
C PRO A 164 -12.22 11.40 1.07
N ALA A 165 -13.32 11.98 0.57
CA ALA A 165 -13.27 13.14 -0.33
C ALA A 165 -12.62 14.37 0.31
N ALA A 166 -12.52 14.44 1.64
CA ALA A 166 -11.82 15.52 2.34
C ALA A 166 -10.32 15.61 2.00
N LEU A 167 -9.71 14.52 1.48
CA LEU A 167 -8.32 14.49 1.04
C LEU A 167 -8.17 14.82 -0.46
N ARG A 168 -9.27 15.08 -1.20
CA ARG A 168 -9.19 15.51 -2.60
C ARG A 168 -8.58 16.91 -2.67
N ARG A 169 -7.59 17.07 -3.54
CA ARG A 169 -7.13 18.39 -3.93
C ARG A 169 -8.23 19.04 -4.81
N ARG A 170 -8.67 20.21 -4.42
CA ARG A 170 -9.51 21.07 -5.27
C ARG A 170 -8.68 21.66 -6.39
#